data_d5ab950cfe32cc6b4e944745c53365d3
#
_entry.id   d5ab950cfe32cc6b4e944745c53365d3
#
_cell.length_a   1.000
_cell.length_b   1.000
_cell.length_c   1.000
_cell.angle_alpha   90.00
_cell.angle_beta   90.00
_cell.angle_gamma   90.00
#
_symmetry.space_group_name_H-M   'P 1'
#
loop_
_entity.id
_entity.type
_entity.pdbx_description
1 polymer ?
#
loop_
_entity_poly.entity_id
_entity_poly.type
_entity_poly.pdbx_seq_one_letter_code
_entity_poly.pdbx_strand_id
1 'polypeptide(L)'
;MCGYERMIDEIDQQIISLLQDDARLSNAVIAEKVGLKSSSVFDRVKKMERKGIIKGYVALVDAELVDKPIVAFIRLSVGSVSEDYLESKRSVEDICAAEPDVLECHAVAGEDCYVLKVRAVNPKELEKLIERIRCNAPVTRSTTSIVLSTVKETAKVFPG
;
A
#
# COMPACT_ATOMS: atom_id res chain seq x y z
N MET A 1 -27.71 14.24 -3.55
CA MET A 1 -26.37 14.70 -3.14
C MET A 1 -26.17 14.23 -1.70
N CYS A 2 -25.49 13.09 -1.50
CA CYS A 2 -25.19 12.60 -0.15
C CYS A 2 -24.06 13.44 0.39
N GLY A 3 -24.33 14.26 1.42
CA GLY A 3 -23.33 15.04 2.13
C GLY A 3 -22.36 14.09 2.83
N TYR A 4 -21.19 13.89 2.26
CA TYR A 4 -20.06 13.32 2.97
C TYR A 4 -19.69 14.36 4.05
N GLU A 5 -20.11 14.12 5.28
CA GLU A 5 -19.58 14.85 6.44
C GLU A 5 -18.05 14.66 6.40
N ARG A 6 -17.30 15.74 6.16
CA ARG A 6 -15.83 15.67 6.17
C ARG A 6 -15.39 15.15 7.53
N MET A 7 -14.80 13.97 7.56
CA MET A 7 -14.35 13.33 8.81
C MET A 7 -13.18 14.05 9.47
N ILE A 8 -12.56 15.00 8.74
CA ILE A 8 -11.38 15.80 9.13
C ILE A 8 -11.63 17.28 8.78
N ASP A 9 -11.17 18.18 9.66
CA ASP A 9 -11.16 19.62 9.42
C ASP A 9 -9.82 20.09 8.80
N GLU A 10 -9.71 21.39 8.49
CA GLU A 10 -8.51 21.98 7.89
C GLU A 10 -7.26 21.81 8.78
N ILE A 11 -7.44 21.86 10.10
CA ILE A 11 -6.34 21.66 11.05
C ILE A 11 -5.90 20.19 11.04
N ASP A 12 -6.83 19.24 10.98
CA ASP A 12 -6.52 17.82 10.84
C ASP A 12 -5.74 17.55 9.54
N GLN A 13 -6.10 18.21 8.43
CA GLN A 13 -5.38 18.12 7.16
C GLN A 13 -3.94 18.65 7.28
N GLN A 14 -3.73 19.78 7.97
CA GLN A 14 -2.40 20.32 8.22
C GLN A 14 -1.56 19.36 9.08
N ILE A 15 -2.13 18.79 10.14
CA ILE A 15 -1.47 17.81 10.99
C ILE A 15 -1.07 16.58 10.17
N ILE A 16 -1.96 16.04 9.31
CA ILE A 16 -1.67 14.91 8.43
C ILE A 16 -0.53 15.26 7.47
N SER A 17 -0.55 16.44 6.86
CA SER A 17 0.52 16.87 5.95
C SER A 17 1.88 16.89 6.65
N LEU A 18 1.97 17.46 7.85
CA LEU A 18 3.19 17.52 8.65
C LEU A 18 3.69 16.10 9.01
N LEU A 19 2.78 15.22 9.42
CA LEU A 19 3.13 13.83 9.76
C LEU A 19 3.53 12.99 8.53
N GLN A 20 3.00 13.30 7.36
CA GLN A 20 3.44 12.67 6.10
C GLN A 20 4.81 13.17 5.64
N ASP A 21 5.22 14.37 6.05
CA ASP A 21 6.57 14.91 5.78
C ASP A 21 7.60 14.35 6.76
N ASP A 22 7.29 14.34 8.05
CA ASP A 22 8.12 13.71 9.08
C ASP A 22 7.25 13.14 10.21
N ALA A 23 7.09 11.82 10.21
CA ALA A 23 6.32 11.09 11.20
C ALA A 23 6.91 11.14 12.63
N ARG A 24 8.15 11.67 12.81
CA ARG A 24 8.82 11.81 14.10
C ARG A 24 8.60 13.16 14.77
N LEU A 25 7.86 14.08 14.12
CA LEU A 25 7.54 15.36 14.71
C LEU A 25 6.82 15.17 16.06
N SER A 26 7.28 15.89 17.09
CA SER A 26 6.61 15.88 18.36
C SER A 26 5.31 16.70 18.28
N ASN A 27 4.34 16.35 19.13
CA ASN A 27 3.09 17.12 19.23
C ASN A 27 3.33 18.60 19.56
N ALA A 28 4.42 18.95 20.25
CA ALA A 28 4.78 20.33 20.54
C ALA A 28 5.18 21.09 19.26
N VAL A 29 5.99 20.49 18.40
CA VAL A 29 6.41 21.09 17.12
C VAL A 29 5.23 21.22 16.17
N ILE A 30 4.35 20.21 16.11
CA ILE A 30 3.14 20.28 15.28
C ILE A 30 2.22 21.40 15.81
N ALA A 31 2.03 21.50 17.14
CA ALA A 31 1.18 22.48 17.78
C ALA A 31 1.61 23.92 17.46
N GLU A 32 2.92 24.18 17.46
CA GLU A 32 3.48 25.48 17.07
C GLU A 32 3.12 25.83 15.63
N LYS A 33 3.21 24.86 14.70
CA LYS A 33 2.93 25.07 13.28
C LYS A 33 1.46 25.28 12.96
N VAL A 34 0.55 24.62 13.71
CA VAL A 34 -0.91 24.72 13.48
C VAL A 34 -1.63 25.68 14.44
N GLY A 35 -0.89 26.37 15.33
CA GLY A 35 -1.44 27.36 16.25
C GLY A 35 -2.32 26.77 17.36
N LEU A 36 -2.00 25.56 17.85
CA LEU A 36 -2.74 24.87 18.91
C LEU A 36 -1.88 24.59 20.14
N LYS A 37 -2.50 24.05 21.20
CA LYS A 37 -1.80 23.46 22.33
C LYS A 37 -1.37 22.02 21.99
N SER A 38 -0.24 21.57 22.53
CA SER A 38 0.28 20.21 22.30
C SER A 38 -0.72 19.10 22.70
N SER A 39 -1.49 19.31 23.79
CA SER A 39 -2.56 18.39 24.19
C SER A 39 -3.67 18.28 23.15
N SER A 40 -4.06 19.40 22.53
CA SER A 40 -5.09 19.42 21.49
C SER A 40 -4.62 18.69 20.22
N VAL A 41 -3.33 18.82 19.86
CA VAL A 41 -2.75 18.05 18.74
C VAL A 41 -2.72 16.56 19.08
N PHE A 42 -2.30 16.19 20.29
CA PHE A 42 -2.31 14.80 20.74
C PHE A 42 -3.71 14.17 20.60
N ASP A 43 -4.75 14.87 21.11
CA ASP A 43 -6.12 14.36 21.05
C ASP A 43 -6.63 14.18 19.61
N ARG A 44 -6.28 15.12 18.71
CA ARG A 44 -6.63 15.05 17.29
C ARG A 44 -5.92 13.88 16.60
N VAL A 45 -4.62 13.71 16.81
CA VAL A 45 -3.85 12.58 16.26
C VAL A 45 -4.43 11.27 16.76
N LYS A 46 -4.69 11.13 18.06
CA LYS A 46 -5.32 9.93 18.63
C LYS A 46 -6.71 9.65 18.07
N LYS A 47 -7.49 10.68 17.79
CA LYS A 47 -8.80 10.55 17.14
C LYS A 47 -8.66 10.05 15.71
N MET A 48 -7.70 10.57 14.94
CA MET A 48 -7.44 10.15 13.57
C MET A 48 -6.89 8.71 13.49
N GLU A 49 -6.03 8.31 14.42
CA GLU A 49 -5.57 6.91 14.55
C GLU A 49 -6.75 5.97 14.86
N ARG A 50 -7.57 6.28 15.85
CA ARG A 50 -8.74 5.46 16.22
C ARG A 50 -9.78 5.33 15.10
N LYS A 51 -9.91 6.37 14.27
CA LYS A 51 -10.80 6.35 13.10
C LYS A 51 -10.18 5.67 11.87
N GLY A 52 -8.91 5.22 11.94
CA GLY A 52 -8.19 4.61 10.84
C GLY A 52 -7.82 5.58 9.70
N ILE A 53 -7.92 6.90 9.94
CA ILE A 53 -7.46 7.94 8.99
C ILE A 53 -5.93 7.88 8.91
N ILE A 54 -5.25 7.82 10.07
CA ILE A 54 -3.84 7.46 10.17
C ILE A 54 -3.78 5.96 10.45
N LYS A 55 -3.33 5.19 9.47
CA LYS A 55 -3.25 3.73 9.58
C LYS A 55 -2.00 3.24 10.30
N GLY A 56 -0.95 4.07 10.34
CA GLY A 56 0.32 3.72 10.95
C GLY A 56 1.44 4.65 10.52
N TYR A 57 2.63 4.39 11.04
CA TYR A 57 3.86 5.11 10.75
C TYR A 57 4.91 4.09 10.30
N VAL A 58 5.55 4.34 9.17
CA VAL A 58 6.54 3.42 8.59
C VAL A 58 7.82 4.17 8.23
N ALA A 59 8.96 3.50 8.34
CA ALA A 59 10.20 4.00 7.78
C ALA A 59 10.22 3.71 6.27
N LEU A 60 10.55 4.70 5.46
CA LEU A 60 10.90 4.49 4.06
C LEU A 60 12.34 4.00 4.00
N VAL A 61 12.53 2.80 3.49
CA VAL A 61 13.84 2.14 3.40
C VAL A 61 14.28 2.12 1.95
N ASP A 62 15.56 2.44 1.72
CA ASP A 62 16.18 2.21 0.42
C ASP A 62 16.32 0.70 0.19
N ALA A 63 15.55 0.21 -0.76
CA ALA A 63 15.47 -1.22 -1.00
C ALA A 63 16.73 -1.81 -1.68
N GLU A 64 17.52 -0.99 -2.36
CA GLU A 64 18.80 -1.43 -2.90
C GLU A 64 19.81 -1.71 -1.77
N LEU A 65 19.77 -0.89 -0.70
CA LEU A 65 20.64 -1.05 0.46
C LEU A 65 20.24 -2.21 1.39
N VAL A 66 19.07 -2.80 1.17
CA VAL A 66 18.60 -4.00 1.90
C VAL A 66 18.42 -5.20 0.96
N ASP A 67 19.22 -5.26 -0.10
CA ASP A 67 19.30 -6.37 -1.06
C ASP A 67 17.97 -6.71 -1.78
N LYS A 68 17.11 -5.71 -2.03
CA LYS A 68 15.84 -5.86 -2.76
C LYS A 68 15.74 -4.89 -3.96
N PRO A 69 16.75 -4.86 -4.88
CA PRO A 69 16.83 -3.83 -5.93
C PRO A 69 15.75 -3.96 -6.99
N ILE A 70 15.27 -5.18 -7.27
CA ILE A 70 14.31 -5.41 -8.35
C ILE A 70 12.91 -5.02 -7.89
N VAL A 71 12.27 -4.14 -8.65
CA VAL A 71 10.84 -3.86 -8.59
C VAL A 71 10.18 -4.46 -9.82
N ALA A 72 9.07 -5.15 -9.65
CA ALA A 72 8.27 -5.61 -10.76
C ALA A 72 6.76 -5.46 -10.47
N PHE A 73 6.00 -5.30 -11.56
CA PHE A 73 4.55 -5.38 -11.53
C PHE A 73 4.13 -6.70 -12.19
N ILE A 74 3.33 -7.49 -11.46
CA ILE A 74 2.79 -8.75 -11.94
C ILE A 74 1.29 -8.58 -12.13
N ARG A 75 0.81 -8.81 -13.34
CA ARG A 75 -0.61 -8.84 -13.66
C ARG A 75 -1.07 -10.28 -13.74
N LEU A 76 -2.14 -10.61 -13.02
CA LEU A 76 -2.67 -11.96 -12.93
C LEU A 76 -4.10 -11.99 -13.44
N SER A 77 -4.41 -13.01 -14.26
CA SER A 77 -5.77 -13.39 -14.60
C SER A 77 -6.11 -14.72 -13.95
N VAL A 78 -7.31 -14.81 -13.39
CA VAL A 78 -7.85 -16.02 -12.74
C VAL A 78 -8.93 -16.60 -13.63
N GLY A 79 -9.00 -17.92 -13.76
CA GLY A 79 -10.00 -18.58 -14.56
C GLY A 79 -11.43 -18.33 -14.06
N SER A 80 -12.34 -18.06 -14.97
CA SER A 80 -13.77 -17.92 -14.70
C SER A 80 -14.49 -19.23 -15.05
N VAL A 81 -14.31 -20.26 -14.25
CA VAL A 81 -15.12 -21.48 -14.46
C VAL A 81 -15.94 -21.74 -13.21
N SER A 82 -17.25 -21.39 -13.30
CA SER A 82 -18.30 -21.81 -12.39
C SER A 82 -18.21 -21.40 -10.89
N GLU A 83 -18.83 -22.14 -10.02
CA GLU A 83 -19.06 -21.88 -8.58
C GLU A 83 -17.76 -21.60 -7.77
N ASP A 84 -16.60 -21.98 -8.27
CA ASP A 84 -15.28 -21.84 -7.63
C ASP A 84 -14.58 -20.48 -7.88
N TYR A 85 -15.19 -19.53 -8.61
CA TYR A 85 -14.54 -18.24 -8.93
C TYR A 85 -14.21 -17.42 -7.68
N LEU A 86 -15.11 -17.40 -6.70
CA LEU A 86 -14.89 -16.68 -5.44
C LEU A 86 -13.81 -17.34 -4.58
N GLU A 87 -13.73 -18.66 -4.59
CA GLU A 87 -12.68 -19.42 -3.90
C GLU A 87 -11.32 -19.20 -4.56
N SER A 88 -11.29 -19.20 -5.89
CA SER A 88 -10.11 -18.86 -6.67
C SER A 88 -9.56 -17.45 -6.36
N LYS A 89 -10.44 -16.47 -6.20
CA LYS A 89 -10.04 -15.10 -5.81
C LYS A 89 -9.45 -15.06 -4.40
N ARG A 90 -10.12 -15.69 -3.43
CA ARG A 90 -9.63 -15.77 -2.04
C ARG A 90 -8.26 -16.43 -1.97
N SER A 91 -8.04 -17.50 -2.73
CA SER A 91 -6.75 -18.18 -2.79
C SER A 91 -5.62 -17.24 -3.26
N VAL A 92 -5.85 -16.41 -4.28
CA VAL A 92 -4.87 -15.41 -4.73
C VAL A 92 -4.63 -14.35 -3.64
N GLU A 93 -5.68 -13.85 -3.02
CA GLU A 93 -5.61 -12.83 -1.97
C GLU A 93 -4.82 -13.33 -0.75
N ASP A 94 -5.09 -14.56 -0.30
CA ASP A 94 -4.43 -15.18 0.85
C ASP A 94 -2.93 -15.41 0.57
N ILE A 95 -2.58 -15.89 -0.63
CA ILE A 95 -1.19 -16.12 -1.03
C ILE A 95 -0.45 -14.79 -1.11
N CYS A 96 -1.04 -13.78 -1.75
CA CYS A 96 -0.41 -12.47 -1.86
C CYS A 96 -0.22 -11.80 -0.49
N ALA A 97 -1.16 -12.00 0.43
CA ALA A 97 -1.05 -11.47 1.80
C ALA A 97 0.04 -12.17 2.62
N ALA A 98 0.31 -13.45 2.33
CA ALA A 98 1.33 -14.24 3.04
C ALA A 98 2.74 -14.03 2.48
N GLU A 99 2.90 -13.57 1.22
CA GLU A 99 4.21 -13.39 0.58
C GLU A 99 4.84 -12.04 0.99
N PRO A 100 5.97 -12.04 1.71
CA PRO A 100 6.59 -10.80 2.20
C PRO A 100 7.17 -9.93 1.09
N ASP A 101 7.44 -10.49 -0.08
CA ASP A 101 7.96 -9.78 -1.25
C ASP A 101 6.86 -9.18 -2.12
N VAL A 102 5.58 -9.44 -1.80
CA VAL A 102 4.43 -8.75 -2.37
C VAL A 102 4.12 -7.54 -1.50
N LEU A 103 4.41 -6.35 -2.02
CA LEU A 103 4.20 -5.08 -1.32
C LEU A 103 2.77 -4.57 -1.44
N GLU A 104 2.16 -4.80 -2.61
CA GLU A 104 0.80 -4.38 -2.94
C GLU A 104 0.11 -5.45 -3.76
N CYS A 105 -1.17 -5.69 -3.50
CA CYS A 105 -2.02 -6.56 -4.30
C CYS A 105 -3.37 -5.86 -4.47
N HIS A 106 -3.72 -5.53 -5.70
CA HIS A 106 -4.94 -4.82 -6.03
C HIS A 106 -5.81 -5.65 -6.96
N ALA A 107 -7.06 -5.89 -6.56
CA ALA A 107 -8.08 -6.37 -7.49
C ALA A 107 -8.45 -5.23 -8.44
N VAL A 108 -8.43 -5.49 -9.73
CA VAL A 108 -8.67 -4.48 -10.78
C VAL A 108 -9.81 -4.89 -11.69
N ALA A 109 -10.46 -3.89 -12.29
CA ALA A 109 -11.44 -4.10 -13.35
C ALA A 109 -10.72 -4.02 -14.71
N GLY A 110 -10.93 -5.00 -15.58
CA GLY A 110 -10.32 -5.04 -16.92
C GLY A 110 -10.01 -6.48 -17.35
N GLU A 111 -9.02 -6.64 -18.21
CA GLU A 111 -8.59 -7.95 -18.69
C GLU A 111 -7.86 -8.77 -17.62
N ASP A 112 -7.15 -8.11 -16.73
CA ASP A 112 -6.49 -8.73 -15.59
C ASP A 112 -7.39 -8.69 -14.36
N CYS A 113 -7.24 -9.65 -13.45
CA CYS A 113 -7.98 -9.69 -12.19
C CYS A 113 -7.24 -9.00 -11.06
N TYR A 114 -5.89 -9.07 -11.07
CA TYR A 114 -5.02 -8.51 -10.04
C TYR A 114 -3.79 -7.86 -10.63
N VAL A 115 -3.33 -6.80 -9.95
CA VAL A 115 -2.02 -6.18 -10.17
C VAL A 115 -1.27 -6.19 -8.85
N LEU A 116 -0.07 -6.76 -8.88
CA LEU A 116 0.82 -6.84 -7.73
C LEU A 116 2.03 -5.94 -7.96
N LYS A 117 2.49 -5.26 -6.90
CA LYS A 117 3.82 -4.66 -6.84
C LYS A 117 4.70 -5.55 -5.97
N VAL A 118 5.82 -6.02 -6.51
CA VAL A 118 6.72 -6.94 -5.82
C VAL A 118 8.15 -6.43 -5.82
N ARG A 119 8.94 -6.90 -4.85
CA ARG A 119 10.39 -6.71 -4.82
C ARG A 119 11.12 -8.03 -4.81
N ALA A 120 12.32 -8.06 -5.38
CA ALA A 120 13.16 -9.25 -5.39
C ALA A 120 14.65 -8.89 -5.34
N VAL A 121 15.45 -9.81 -4.83
CA VAL A 121 16.92 -9.72 -4.76
C VAL A 121 17.55 -9.76 -6.16
N ASN A 122 17.05 -10.65 -7.01
CA ASN A 122 17.54 -10.88 -8.36
C ASN A 122 16.45 -11.52 -9.25
N PRO A 123 16.65 -11.63 -10.57
CA PRO A 123 15.66 -12.21 -11.49
C PRO A 123 15.24 -13.64 -11.14
N LYS A 124 16.17 -14.45 -10.61
CA LYS A 124 15.87 -15.84 -10.22
C LYS A 124 14.93 -15.92 -9.02
N GLU A 125 15.09 -15.04 -8.03
CA GLU A 125 14.17 -14.97 -6.89
C GLU A 125 12.80 -14.40 -7.32
N LEU A 126 12.77 -13.48 -8.29
CA LEU A 126 11.52 -13.02 -8.89
C LEU A 126 10.78 -14.17 -9.59
N GLU A 127 11.49 -14.99 -10.36
CA GLU A 127 10.92 -16.17 -11.01
C GLU A 127 10.31 -17.12 -9.99
N LYS A 128 11.04 -17.44 -8.92
CA LYS A 128 10.53 -18.30 -7.84
C LYS A 128 9.28 -17.72 -7.15
N LEU A 129 9.23 -16.41 -6.95
CA LEU A 129 8.04 -15.76 -6.40
C LEU A 129 6.84 -15.95 -7.31
N ILE A 130 7.02 -15.74 -8.62
CA ILE A 130 5.97 -15.96 -9.62
C ILE A 130 5.50 -17.41 -9.62
N GLU A 131 6.43 -18.37 -9.57
CA GLU A 131 6.11 -19.78 -9.51
C GLU A 131 5.33 -20.14 -8.24
N ARG A 132 5.73 -19.63 -7.05
CA ARG A 132 4.98 -19.85 -5.81
C ARG A 132 3.54 -19.36 -5.92
N ILE A 133 3.33 -18.18 -6.47
CA ILE A 133 1.99 -17.62 -6.68
C ILE A 133 1.19 -18.50 -7.64
N ARG A 134 1.77 -18.89 -8.77
CA ARG A 134 1.10 -19.70 -9.80
C ARG A 134 0.78 -21.13 -9.37
N CYS A 135 1.65 -21.75 -8.56
CA CYS A 135 1.45 -23.12 -8.10
C CYS A 135 0.37 -23.23 -7.00
N ASN A 136 0.16 -22.16 -6.25
CA ASN A 136 -0.74 -22.17 -5.12
C ASN A 136 -2.07 -21.40 -5.36
N ALA A 137 -2.23 -20.83 -6.55
CA ALA A 137 -3.45 -20.11 -6.95
C ALA A 137 -3.87 -20.52 -8.37
N PRO A 138 -5.15 -20.51 -8.69
CA PRO A 138 -5.68 -20.89 -10.02
C PRO A 138 -5.45 -19.76 -11.05
N VAL A 139 -4.19 -19.37 -11.22
CA VAL A 139 -3.77 -18.33 -12.16
C VAL A 139 -3.72 -18.92 -13.58
N THR A 140 -4.51 -18.35 -14.49
CA THR A 140 -4.55 -18.76 -15.89
C THR A 140 -3.53 -18.03 -16.75
N ARG A 141 -3.22 -16.78 -16.41
CA ARG A 141 -2.24 -15.96 -17.09
C ARG A 141 -1.51 -15.08 -16.08
N SER A 142 -0.19 -14.94 -16.25
CA SER A 142 0.62 -13.96 -15.55
C SER A 142 1.49 -13.20 -16.53
N THR A 143 1.56 -11.87 -16.37
CA THR A 143 2.45 -11.00 -17.13
C THR A 143 3.27 -10.17 -16.16
N THR A 144 4.60 -10.26 -16.25
CA THR A 144 5.51 -9.56 -15.38
C THR A 144 6.23 -8.44 -16.11
N SER A 145 6.21 -7.23 -15.57
CA SER A 145 6.95 -6.08 -16.07
C SER A 145 7.97 -5.64 -15.02
N ILE A 146 9.26 -5.77 -15.33
CA ILE A 146 10.34 -5.30 -14.46
C ILE A 146 10.49 -3.80 -14.65
N VAL A 147 10.56 -3.05 -13.55
CA VAL A 147 10.78 -1.60 -13.56
C VAL A 147 12.23 -1.32 -13.91
N LEU A 148 12.47 -0.54 -14.96
CA LEU A 148 13.80 -0.12 -15.37
C LEU A 148 14.27 1.13 -14.63
N SER A 149 13.34 2.04 -14.32
CA SER A 149 13.60 3.24 -13.53
C SER A 149 12.32 3.73 -12.87
N THR A 150 12.44 4.29 -11.66
CA THR A 150 11.32 4.89 -10.94
C THR A 150 11.39 6.41 -11.10
N VAL A 151 10.42 6.99 -11.80
CA VAL A 151 10.33 8.44 -12.01
C VAL A 151 9.76 9.15 -10.78
N LYS A 152 8.78 8.51 -10.12
CA LYS A 152 8.14 9.03 -8.90
C LYS A 152 7.61 7.89 -8.06
N GLU A 153 7.93 7.89 -6.79
CA GLU A 153 7.33 7.02 -5.78
C GLU A 153 7.01 7.85 -4.53
N THR A 154 5.80 7.76 -4.04
CA THR A 154 5.38 8.44 -2.81
C THR A 154 4.21 7.70 -2.16
N ALA A 155 4.23 7.62 -0.84
CA ALA A 155 3.09 7.14 -0.05
C ALA A 155 2.20 8.31 0.43
N LYS A 156 2.54 9.57 0.10
CA LYS A 156 1.79 10.74 0.55
C LYS A 156 0.47 10.85 -0.19
N VAL A 157 -0.61 11.03 0.58
CA VAL A 157 -1.96 11.31 0.07
C VAL A 157 -2.34 12.73 0.48
N PHE A 158 -2.65 13.58 -0.48
CA PHE A 158 -3.08 14.94 -0.21
C PHE A 158 -4.57 14.93 0.12
N PRO A 159 -4.97 15.37 1.34
CA PRO A 159 -6.38 15.49 1.67
C PRO A 159 -7.07 16.51 0.74
N GLY A 160 -8.25 16.14 0.19
CA GLY A 160 -9.06 17.00 -0.68
C GLY A 160 -9.99 17.93 0.10
#